data_09497349824cc4cd0ba60f2101cbc66a
#
_entry.id   09497349824cc4cd0ba60f2101cbc66a
#
_cell.length_a   1.000
_cell.length_b   1.000
_cell.length_c   1.000
_cell.angle_alpha   90.00
_cell.angle_beta   90.00
_cell.angle_gamma   90.00
#
_symmetry.space_group_name_H-M   'P 1'
#
loop_
_entity.id
_entity.type
_entity.pdbx_description
1 polymer ?
#
loop_
_entity_poly.entity_id
_entity_poly.type
_entity_poly.pdbx_seq_one_letter_code
_entity_poly.pdbx_strand_id
1 'polypeptide(L)'
;MSAPLKLHFDIDGENFTSAGEASVKVKKWLRQLGLPQDIIRRVAIAMYEGEINMVIHASGGYAEVTVFPDRIEIILCDQGPGIKDVELAMQAGYSTAPERIRSLGFGAGMGLPNMKANSDTMKINTEIGVGTTITMTVNM
;
A
#
# COMPACT_ATOMS: atom_id res chain seq x y z
N MET A 1 -9.69 -27.65 5.64
CA MET A 1 -8.90 -26.53 5.17
C MET A 1 -9.82 -25.33 5.02
N SER A 2 -9.53 -24.26 5.75
CA SER A 2 -10.35 -23.05 5.68
C SER A 2 -10.02 -22.24 4.41
N ALA A 3 -11.04 -21.59 3.84
CA ALA A 3 -10.84 -20.67 2.73
C ALA A 3 -10.03 -19.45 3.21
N PRO A 4 -9.20 -18.83 2.35
CA PRO A 4 -8.53 -17.58 2.70
C PRO A 4 -9.54 -16.50 3.04
N LEU A 5 -9.20 -15.67 4.03
CA LEU A 5 -10.01 -14.52 4.42
C LEU A 5 -9.53 -13.29 3.64
N LYS A 6 -10.46 -12.57 3.03
CA LYS A 6 -10.14 -11.44 2.17
C LYS A 6 -10.97 -10.20 2.50
N LEU A 7 -10.31 -9.05 2.55
CA LEU A 7 -10.96 -7.75 2.65
C LEU A 7 -10.64 -6.91 1.41
N HIS A 8 -11.63 -6.15 0.98
CA HIS A 8 -11.52 -5.22 -0.16
C HIS A 8 -11.85 -3.81 0.31
N PHE A 9 -11.04 -2.84 -0.12
CA PHE A 9 -11.23 -1.42 0.18
C PHE A 9 -11.11 -0.59 -1.07
N ASP A 10 -12.10 0.28 -1.32
CA ASP A 10 -11.97 1.31 -2.35
C ASP A 10 -11.21 2.49 -1.75
N ILE A 11 -10.25 3.02 -2.49
CA ILE A 11 -9.40 4.14 -2.05
C ILE A 11 -9.82 5.39 -2.81
N ASP A 12 -10.28 6.41 -2.07
CA ASP A 12 -10.69 7.69 -2.64
C ASP A 12 -9.47 8.60 -2.79
N GLY A 13 -9.08 8.85 -4.04
CA GLY A 13 -7.92 9.68 -4.35
C GLY A 13 -8.12 11.16 -4.14
N GLU A 14 -9.35 11.62 -3.88
CA GLU A 14 -9.64 13.05 -3.70
C GLU A 14 -9.70 13.45 -2.23
N ASN A 15 -9.74 12.47 -1.31
CA ASN A 15 -9.93 12.74 0.11
C ASN A 15 -8.70 12.37 0.93
N PHE A 16 -7.80 13.34 1.11
CA PHE A 16 -6.59 13.16 1.92
C PHE A 16 -6.89 12.92 3.40
N THR A 17 -8.04 13.38 3.90
CA THR A 17 -8.39 13.18 5.31
C THR A 17 -8.78 11.75 5.62
N SER A 18 -9.24 10.99 4.63
CA SER A 18 -9.55 9.57 4.79
C SER A 18 -8.38 8.64 4.45
N ALA A 19 -7.26 9.18 3.99
CA ALA A 19 -6.05 8.40 3.70
C ALA A 19 -5.58 7.72 4.99
N GLY A 20 -5.34 6.41 4.90
CA GLY A 20 -4.96 5.61 6.07
C GLY A 20 -6.11 4.85 6.73
N GLU A 21 -7.37 5.14 6.38
CA GLU A 21 -8.50 4.44 6.98
C GLU A 21 -8.50 2.93 6.70
N ALA A 22 -8.11 2.52 5.49
CA ALA A 22 -8.05 1.10 5.15
C ALA A 22 -7.00 0.38 5.98
N SER A 23 -5.82 0.98 6.18
CA SER A 23 -4.77 0.38 7.01
C SER A 23 -5.20 0.24 8.46
N VAL A 24 -5.93 1.20 9.01
CA VAL A 24 -6.48 1.12 10.37
C VAL A 24 -7.47 -0.03 10.50
N LYS A 25 -8.36 -0.19 9.53
CA LYS A 25 -9.34 -1.28 9.50
C LYS A 25 -8.67 -2.65 9.38
N VAL A 26 -7.66 -2.77 8.53
CA VAL A 26 -6.87 -4.00 8.39
C VAL A 26 -6.17 -4.33 9.70
N LYS A 27 -5.52 -3.36 10.33
CA LYS A 27 -4.83 -3.55 11.61
C LYS A 27 -5.79 -4.09 12.67
N LYS A 28 -6.99 -3.51 12.78
CA LYS A 28 -8.01 -3.96 13.72
C LYS A 28 -8.45 -5.38 13.42
N TRP A 29 -8.69 -5.70 12.14
CA TRP A 29 -9.10 -7.03 11.70
C TRP A 29 -8.05 -8.09 12.02
N LEU A 30 -6.78 -7.81 11.75
CA LEU A 30 -5.69 -8.74 12.05
C LEU A 30 -5.55 -8.98 13.55
N ARG A 31 -5.79 -7.95 14.38
CA ARG A 31 -5.81 -8.11 15.83
C ARG A 31 -6.93 -9.04 16.28
N GLN A 32 -8.11 -8.91 15.68
CA GLN A 32 -9.26 -9.77 15.98
C GLN A 32 -8.98 -11.22 15.60
N LEU A 33 -8.16 -11.46 14.56
CA LEU A 33 -7.74 -12.79 14.16
C LEU A 33 -6.62 -13.36 15.03
N GLY A 34 -6.04 -12.56 15.94
CA GLY A 34 -5.02 -13.03 16.86
C GLY A 34 -3.64 -13.18 16.27
N LEU A 35 -3.31 -12.46 15.20
CA LEU A 35 -2.01 -12.56 14.56
C LEU A 35 -0.91 -11.90 15.39
N PRO A 36 0.38 -12.28 15.19
CA PRO A 36 1.51 -11.67 15.91
C PRO A 36 1.62 -10.17 15.67
N GLN A 37 2.05 -9.43 16.69
CA GLN A 37 2.13 -7.97 16.67
C GLN A 37 3.07 -7.44 15.58
N ASP A 38 4.21 -8.09 15.36
CA ASP A 38 5.16 -7.65 14.32
C ASP A 38 4.60 -7.84 12.91
N ILE A 39 3.82 -8.90 12.68
CA ILE A 39 3.13 -9.12 11.41
C ILE A 39 2.09 -8.03 11.19
N ILE A 40 1.27 -7.74 12.20
CA ILE A 40 0.26 -6.68 12.13
C ILE A 40 0.92 -5.33 11.81
N ARG A 41 2.01 -5.00 12.47
CA ARG A 41 2.74 -3.75 12.26
C ARG A 41 3.27 -3.64 10.83
N ARG A 42 3.88 -4.70 10.31
CA ARG A 42 4.44 -4.71 8.95
C ARG A 42 3.35 -4.53 7.90
N VAL A 43 2.24 -5.26 8.04
CA VAL A 43 1.10 -5.14 7.12
C VAL A 43 0.51 -3.73 7.19
N ALA A 44 0.32 -3.18 8.38
CA ALA A 44 -0.26 -1.85 8.56
C ALA A 44 0.61 -0.76 7.92
N ILE A 45 1.93 -0.83 8.07
CA ILE A 45 2.86 0.13 7.47
C ILE A 45 2.80 0.02 5.94
N ALA A 46 2.90 -1.19 5.38
CA ALA A 46 2.85 -1.40 3.94
C ALA A 46 1.53 -0.90 3.34
N MET A 47 0.41 -1.19 3.99
CA MET A 47 -0.91 -0.71 3.58
C MET A 47 -1.01 0.82 3.61
N TYR A 48 -0.58 1.43 4.72
CA TYR A 48 -0.65 2.88 4.89
C TYR A 48 0.14 3.62 3.81
N GLU A 49 1.39 3.20 3.59
CA GLU A 49 2.23 3.81 2.57
C GLU A 49 1.63 3.65 1.17
N GLY A 50 1.05 2.49 0.90
CA GLY A 50 0.37 2.23 -0.37
C GLY A 50 -0.87 3.09 -0.57
N GLU A 51 -1.69 3.25 0.46
CA GLU A 51 -2.86 4.13 0.41
C GLU A 51 -2.46 5.58 0.12
N ILE A 52 -1.45 6.08 0.81
CA ILE A 52 -0.96 7.45 0.62
C ILE A 52 -0.46 7.64 -0.81
N ASN A 53 0.30 6.67 -1.33
CA ASN A 53 0.76 6.72 -2.72
C ASN A 53 -0.40 6.78 -3.72
N MET A 54 -1.44 5.97 -3.51
CA MET A 54 -2.60 5.95 -4.41
C MET A 54 -3.35 7.28 -4.39
N VAL A 55 -3.47 7.91 -3.22
CA VAL A 55 -4.13 9.21 -3.08
C VAL A 55 -3.31 10.31 -3.75
N ILE A 56 -1.98 10.32 -3.54
CA ILE A 56 -1.11 11.38 -4.04
C ILE A 56 -0.88 11.28 -5.55
N HIS A 57 -0.61 10.07 -6.05
CA HIS A 57 -0.07 9.88 -7.40
C HIS A 57 -1.07 9.30 -8.40
N ALA A 58 -2.17 8.72 -7.94
CA ALA A 58 -3.02 7.90 -8.80
C ALA A 58 -4.50 8.23 -8.73
N SER A 59 -4.90 9.20 -7.92
CA SER A 59 -6.32 9.55 -7.72
C SER A 59 -7.16 8.40 -7.15
N GLY A 60 -6.51 7.46 -6.45
CA GLY A 60 -7.19 6.35 -5.79
C GLY A 60 -7.11 5.05 -6.56
N GLY A 61 -7.98 4.12 -6.21
CA GLY A 61 -8.02 2.78 -6.76
C GLY A 61 -8.66 1.81 -5.76
N TYR A 62 -8.08 0.61 -5.61
CA TYR A 62 -8.54 -0.33 -4.58
C TYR A 62 -7.37 -1.07 -3.94
N ALA A 63 -7.64 -1.59 -2.74
CA ALA A 63 -6.71 -2.44 -2.00
C ALA A 63 -7.42 -3.73 -1.58
N GLU A 64 -6.72 -4.85 -1.67
CA GLU A 64 -7.22 -6.13 -1.20
C GLU A 64 -6.20 -6.79 -0.30
N VAL A 65 -6.65 -7.30 0.85
CA VAL A 65 -5.80 -8.01 1.81
C VAL A 65 -6.36 -9.41 2.01
N THR A 66 -5.54 -10.42 1.73
CA THR A 66 -5.93 -11.82 1.87
C THR A 66 -5.04 -12.49 2.92
N VAL A 67 -5.65 -13.12 3.92
CA VAL A 67 -4.93 -13.87 4.95
C VAL A 67 -4.95 -15.36 4.57
N PHE A 68 -3.77 -15.89 4.28
CA PHE A 68 -3.53 -17.31 4.07
C PHE A 68 -2.94 -17.91 5.36
N PRO A 69 -2.92 -19.24 5.51
CA PRO A 69 -2.36 -19.87 6.72
C PRO A 69 -0.88 -19.52 7.00
N ASP A 70 -0.09 -19.24 5.95
CA ASP A 70 1.35 -19.04 6.05
C ASP A 70 1.81 -17.62 5.68
N ARG A 71 0.91 -16.77 5.21
CA ARG A 71 1.26 -15.41 4.75
C ARG A 71 0.05 -14.52 4.64
N ILE A 72 0.32 -13.22 4.52
CA ILE A 72 -0.68 -12.22 4.16
C ILE A 72 -0.28 -11.64 2.82
N GLU A 73 -1.22 -11.55 1.89
CA GLU A 73 -1.02 -10.93 0.58
C GLU A 73 -1.75 -9.60 0.53
N ILE A 74 -1.06 -8.56 0.07
CA ILE A 74 -1.61 -7.22 -0.10
C ILE A 74 -1.53 -6.85 -1.57
N ILE A 75 -2.65 -6.49 -2.18
CA ILE A 75 -2.71 -6.00 -3.56
C ILE A 75 -3.23 -4.58 -3.55
N LEU A 76 -2.46 -3.67 -4.14
CA LEU A 76 -2.82 -2.27 -4.31
C LEU A 76 -2.89 -1.99 -5.82
N CYS A 77 -4.06 -1.65 -6.32
CA CYS A 77 -4.27 -1.44 -7.75
C CYS A 77 -4.85 -0.05 -8.00
N ASP A 78 -4.21 0.71 -8.87
CA ASP A 78 -4.68 2.03 -9.26
C ASP A 78 -4.76 2.16 -10.78
N GLN A 79 -5.47 3.18 -11.24
CA GLN A 79 -5.59 3.54 -12.65
C GLN A 79 -4.93 4.89 -12.93
N GLY A 80 -3.84 5.17 -12.22
CA GLY A 80 -3.10 6.40 -12.35
C GLY A 80 -2.17 6.40 -13.57
N PRO A 81 -1.23 7.37 -13.62
CA PRO A 81 -0.39 7.57 -14.80
C PRO A 81 0.70 6.49 -14.96
N GLY A 82 0.89 5.62 -14.00
CA GLY A 82 1.98 4.67 -13.99
C GLY A 82 3.28 5.27 -13.43
N ILE A 83 4.31 4.44 -13.33
CA ILE A 83 5.62 4.83 -12.80
C ILE A 83 6.63 4.75 -13.94
N LYS A 84 7.24 5.89 -14.31
CA LYS A 84 8.20 5.95 -15.42
C LYS A 84 9.48 5.19 -15.13
N ASP A 85 9.98 5.28 -13.92
CA ASP A 85 11.24 4.67 -13.50
C ASP A 85 11.07 4.08 -12.10
N VAL A 86 10.83 2.77 -12.06
CA VAL A 86 10.60 2.05 -10.80
C VAL A 86 11.84 2.07 -9.91
N GLU A 87 13.04 1.93 -10.49
CA GLU A 87 14.27 1.95 -9.71
C GLU A 87 14.48 3.29 -9.02
N LEU A 88 14.23 4.39 -9.74
CA LEU A 88 14.32 5.73 -9.18
C LEU A 88 13.24 5.95 -8.12
N ALA A 89 12.02 5.48 -8.36
CA ALA A 89 10.92 5.60 -7.41
C ALA A 89 11.19 4.82 -6.12
N MET A 90 12.02 3.77 -6.18
CA MET A 90 12.41 3.00 -5.00
C MET A 90 13.51 3.68 -4.16
N GLN A 91 14.13 4.75 -4.66
CA GLN A 91 15.15 5.47 -3.90
C GLN A 91 14.49 6.31 -2.79
N ALA A 92 15.01 6.18 -1.58
CA ALA A 92 14.52 6.97 -0.45
C ALA A 92 14.71 8.46 -0.72
N GLY A 93 13.67 9.25 -0.48
CA GLY A 93 13.68 10.69 -0.67
C GLY A 93 13.26 11.16 -2.06
N TYR A 94 13.21 10.28 -3.06
CA TYR A 94 12.69 10.66 -4.38
C TYR A 94 11.17 10.75 -4.37
N SER A 95 10.61 11.84 -4.88
CA SER A 95 9.17 12.01 -4.97
C SER A 95 8.78 12.92 -6.12
N THR A 96 7.69 12.55 -6.82
CA THR A 96 7.04 13.41 -7.82
C THR A 96 5.84 14.15 -7.25
N ALA A 97 5.59 14.05 -5.94
CA ALA A 97 4.46 14.72 -5.31
C ALA A 97 4.57 16.24 -5.41
N PRO A 98 3.48 16.97 -5.70
CA PRO A 98 3.47 18.42 -5.68
C PRO A 98 3.90 18.98 -4.31
N GLU A 99 4.55 20.15 -4.32
CA GLU A 99 5.01 20.80 -3.09
C GLU A 99 3.88 20.98 -2.08
N ARG A 100 2.69 21.33 -2.55
CA ARG A 100 1.51 21.48 -1.70
C ARG A 100 1.22 20.21 -0.88
N ILE A 101 1.34 19.04 -1.53
CA ILE A 101 1.10 17.75 -0.89
C ILE A 101 2.23 17.42 0.08
N ARG A 102 3.47 17.72 -0.30
CA ARG A 102 4.64 17.48 0.54
C ARG A 102 4.59 18.33 1.81
N SER A 103 4.09 19.56 1.72
CA SER A 103 3.94 20.44 2.89
C SER A 103 2.91 19.91 3.90
N LEU A 104 2.00 19.04 3.46
CA LEU A 104 1.05 18.35 4.35
C LEU A 104 1.66 17.10 5.02
N GLY A 105 2.93 16.80 4.75
CA GLY A 105 3.62 15.64 5.32
C GLY A 105 3.54 14.38 4.47
N PHE A 106 2.95 14.47 3.27
CA PHE A 106 2.82 13.33 2.36
C PHE A 106 3.85 13.42 1.22
N GLY A 107 4.13 12.28 0.61
CA GLY A 107 4.94 12.23 -0.60
C GLY A 107 6.41 12.59 -0.39
N ALA A 108 6.97 12.26 0.77
CA ALA A 108 8.38 12.54 1.09
C ALA A 108 9.37 11.60 0.40
N GLY A 109 8.93 10.73 -0.50
CA GLY A 109 9.78 9.80 -1.23
C GLY A 109 10.16 8.54 -0.46
N MET A 110 9.45 8.23 0.62
CA MET A 110 9.71 7.05 1.45
C MET A 110 8.67 5.92 1.28
N GLY A 111 7.59 6.16 0.51
CA GLY A 111 6.49 5.21 0.38
C GLY A 111 6.93 3.84 -0.11
N LEU A 112 7.46 3.75 -1.33
CA LEU A 112 7.90 2.48 -1.91
C LEU A 112 9.03 1.82 -1.12
N PRO A 113 10.08 2.56 -0.67
CA PRO A 113 11.09 1.96 0.21
C PRO A 113 10.50 1.38 1.50
N ASN A 114 9.57 2.06 2.15
CA ASN A 114 8.93 1.56 3.37
C ASN A 114 8.06 0.34 3.11
N MET A 115 7.35 0.30 1.98
CA MET A 115 6.57 -0.86 1.58
C MET A 115 7.46 -2.07 1.40
N LYS A 116 8.58 -1.91 0.72
CA LYS A 116 9.56 -2.98 0.51
C LYS A 116 10.17 -3.45 1.81
N ALA A 117 10.55 -2.53 2.69
CA ALA A 117 11.18 -2.86 3.97
C ALA A 117 10.25 -3.66 4.89
N ASN A 118 8.94 -3.52 4.74
CA ASN A 118 7.94 -4.16 5.59
C ASN A 118 7.26 -5.37 4.93
N SER A 119 7.72 -5.80 3.77
CA SER A 119 7.21 -6.99 3.09
C SER A 119 8.34 -7.98 2.82
N ASP A 120 7.99 -9.25 2.69
CA ASP A 120 8.95 -10.29 2.32
C ASP A 120 9.13 -10.36 0.81
N THR A 121 8.07 -10.09 0.06
CA THR A 121 8.13 -9.93 -1.40
C THR A 121 7.33 -8.71 -1.80
N MET A 122 7.79 -8.02 -2.84
CA MET A 122 7.07 -6.91 -3.44
C MET A 122 7.27 -6.94 -4.94
N LYS A 123 6.16 -6.97 -5.69
CA LYS A 123 6.17 -6.94 -7.14
C LYS A 123 5.38 -5.73 -7.63
N ILE A 124 5.97 -4.96 -8.53
CA ILE A 124 5.35 -3.78 -9.11
C ILE A 124 5.11 -4.04 -10.60
N ASN A 125 3.84 -4.02 -11.01
CA ASN A 125 3.44 -4.03 -12.41
C ASN A 125 2.90 -2.66 -12.75
N THR A 126 3.54 -1.96 -13.66
CA THR A 126 3.15 -0.60 -14.03
C THR A 126 3.15 -0.42 -15.55
N GLU A 127 2.19 0.37 -16.04
CA GLU A 127 2.08 0.70 -17.44
C GLU A 127 1.70 2.18 -17.55
N ILE A 128 2.52 2.95 -18.26
CA ILE A 128 2.31 4.38 -18.43
C ILE A 128 0.96 4.63 -19.11
N GLY A 129 0.17 5.51 -18.49
CA GLY A 129 -1.17 5.87 -18.98
C GLY A 129 -2.26 4.87 -18.62
N VAL A 130 -1.93 3.75 -17.96
CA VAL A 130 -2.89 2.72 -17.55
C VAL A 130 -3.00 2.63 -16.04
N GLY A 131 -1.89 2.44 -15.33
CA GLY A 131 -1.90 2.35 -13.88
C GLY A 131 -0.81 1.46 -13.32
N THR A 132 -0.91 1.20 -12.02
CA THR A 132 0.07 0.41 -11.26
C THR A 132 -0.63 -0.59 -10.36
N THR A 133 -0.13 -1.82 -10.33
CA THR A 133 -0.53 -2.85 -9.36
C THR A 133 0.68 -3.27 -8.56
N ILE A 134 0.60 -3.15 -7.24
CA ILE A 134 1.66 -3.57 -6.32
C ILE A 134 1.15 -4.76 -5.54
N THR A 135 1.88 -5.87 -5.59
CA THR A 135 1.57 -7.08 -4.84
C THR A 135 2.67 -7.31 -3.82
N MET A 136 2.30 -7.38 -2.54
CA MET A 136 3.23 -7.62 -1.44
C MET A 136 2.80 -8.84 -0.66
N THR A 137 3.77 -9.59 -0.12
CA THR A 137 3.51 -10.66 0.82
C THR A 137 4.26 -10.42 2.12
N VAL A 138 3.63 -10.74 3.23
CA VAL A 138 4.24 -10.77 4.55
C VAL A 138 4.10 -12.20 5.08
N ASN A 139 5.22 -12.90 5.20
CA ASN A 139 5.24 -14.28 5.65
C ASN A 139 5.05 -14.36 7.18
N MET A 140 4.35 -15.41 7.59
CA MET A 140 4.10 -15.68 9.02
C MET A 140 4.85 -16.91 9.52
#